data_a7547bf496ce80b97d34ce74b8abc996
#
_entry.id   a7547bf496ce80b97d34ce74b8abc996
#
_cell.length_a   1.000
_cell.length_b   1.000
_cell.length_c   1.000
_cell.angle_alpha   90.00
_cell.angle_beta   90.00
_cell.angle_gamma   90.00
#
_symmetry.space_group_name_H-M   'P 1'
#
loop_
_entity.id
_entity.type
_entity.pdbx_description
1 polymer ?
#
loop_
_entity_poly.entity_id
_entity_poly.type
_entity_poly.pdbx_seq_one_letter_code
_entity_poly.pdbx_strand_id
1 'polypeptide(L)'
;CLEENYLDREAPNMHVAFFDIEVDFDPARGFSKPADPFMPITSITLYLQWSEQLITIAVPPKTLTLEEAQDSVKDFDNTYIVETEAQLLETFLGVIEDADVLSGWNSEGYDIPYTVSRIQKVLSKDDSRKMCLWNLPPRKRKFERFGNEEVTYDLIGRVHLDYMQLYRKYTYEER
;
A
#
# COMPACT_ATOMS: atom_id res chain seq x y z
N CYS A 1 16.35 31.53 11.65
CA CYS A 1 15.51 30.56 12.33
C CYS A 1 14.36 30.12 11.41
N LEU A 2 13.79 28.91 11.61
CA LEU A 2 12.67 28.45 10.79
C LEU A 2 11.46 29.38 10.87
N GLU A 3 11.14 29.87 12.06
CA GLU A 3 10.04 30.82 12.28
C GLU A 3 10.17 32.09 11.42
N GLU A 4 11.33 32.72 11.38
CA GLU A 4 11.57 33.94 10.61
C GLU A 4 11.39 33.79 9.10
N ASN A 5 11.57 32.56 8.59
CA ASN A 5 11.51 32.29 7.15
C ASN A 5 10.18 31.68 6.70
N TYR A 6 9.37 31.14 7.60
CA TYR A 6 8.19 30.34 7.25
C TYR A 6 6.89 30.79 7.95
N LEU A 7 6.91 31.80 8.84
CA LEU A 7 5.71 32.29 9.54
C LEU A 7 4.57 32.76 8.61
N ASP A 8 4.92 33.27 7.44
CA ASP A 8 3.96 33.84 6.49
C ASP A 8 3.71 32.90 5.28
N ARG A 9 4.19 31.65 5.33
CA ARG A 9 3.96 30.69 4.25
C ARG A 9 2.79 29.78 4.59
N GLU A 10 1.92 29.57 3.62
CA GLU A 10 0.89 28.55 3.71
C GLU A 10 1.54 27.15 3.83
N ALA A 11 0.93 26.28 4.64
CA ALA A 11 1.37 24.90 4.73
C ALA A 11 1.22 24.23 3.36
N PRO A 12 2.19 23.43 2.91
CA PRO A 12 2.07 22.70 1.65
C PRO A 12 0.90 21.71 1.73
N ASN A 13 0.17 21.59 0.64
CA ASN A 13 -0.82 20.52 0.50
C ASN A 13 -0.08 19.18 0.41
N MET A 14 -0.36 18.29 1.36
CA MET A 14 0.20 16.94 1.36
C MET A 14 -0.60 16.05 0.41
N HIS A 15 0.08 15.27 -0.40
CA HIS A 15 -0.52 14.25 -1.24
C HIS A 15 -0.74 12.97 -0.43
N VAL A 16 -1.99 12.70 -0.06
CA VAL A 16 -2.36 11.54 0.74
C VAL A 16 -2.98 10.47 -0.17
N ALA A 17 -2.38 9.29 -0.18
CA ALA A 17 -2.95 8.11 -0.82
C ALA A 17 -3.42 7.11 0.26
N PHE A 18 -4.70 6.76 0.21
CA PHE A 18 -5.25 5.64 0.98
C PHE A 18 -5.20 4.40 0.10
N PHE A 19 -4.78 3.28 0.65
CA PHE A 19 -4.71 2.04 -0.11
C PHE A 19 -5.06 0.83 0.72
N ASP A 20 -5.51 -0.20 0.02
CA ASP A 20 -5.84 -1.52 0.55
C ASP A 20 -5.44 -2.58 -0.47
N ILE A 21 -5.05 -3.78 0.01
CA ILE A 21 -4.62 -4.88 -0.84
C ILE A 21 -5.48 -6.12 -0.64
N GLU A 22 -5.74 -6.83 -1.74
CA GLU A 22 -6.31 -8.16 -1.69
C GLU A 22 -5.26 -9.21 -2.08
N VAL A 23 -5.25 -10.31 -1.36
CA VAL A 23 -4.27 -11.38 -1.51
C VAL A 23 -4.99 -12.69 -1.81
N ASP A 24 -4.44 -13.49 -2.74
CA ASP A 24 -4.99 -14.80 -3.06
C ASP A 24 -4.94 -15.73 -1.83
N PHE A 25 -5.80 -16.73 -1.83
CA PHE A 25 -5.97 -17.67 -0.72
C PHE A 25 -5.59 -19.10 -1.14
N ASP A 26 -4.84 -19.79 -0.29
CA ASP A 26 -4.52 -21.21 -0.46
C ASP A 26 -5.30 -22.05 0.57
N PRO A 27 -6.25 -22.88 0.13
CA PRO A 27 -7.04 -23.71 1.05
C PRO A 27 -6.22 -24.68 1.91
N ALA A 28 -5.04 -25.10 1.43
CA ALA A 28 -4.18 -26.04 2.13
C ALA A 28 -3.26 -25.36 3.17
N ARG A 29 -2.81 -24.13 2.88
CA ARG A 29 -1.87 -23.38 3.74
C ARG A 29 -2.56 -22.29 4.56
N GLY A 30 -3.78 -21.90 4.19
CA GLY A 30 -4.51 -20.79 4.82
C GLY A 30 -4.06 -19.41 4.35
N PHE A 31 -4.32 -18.38 5.16
CA PHE A 31 -3.98 -17.01 4.84
C PHE A 31 -2.46 -16.75 4.87
N SER A 32 -1.98 -16.12 3.82
CA SER A 32 -0.60 -15.65 3.74
C SER A 32 -0.36 -14.47 4.68
N LYS A 33 0.80 -14.46 5.34
CA LYS A 33 1.16 -13.41 6.32
C LYS A 33 2.34 -12.58 5.82
N PRO A 34 2.51 -11.33 6.28
CA PRO A 34 3.64 -10.50 5.90
C PRO A 34 5.02 -11.14 6.17
N ALA A 35 5.12 -11.98 7.20
CA ALA A 35 6.36 -12.72 7.52
C ALA A 35 6.68 -13.85 6.53
N ASP A 36 5.66 -14.43 5.87
CA ASP A 36 5.78 -15.43 4.81
C ASP A 36 4.75 -15.11 3.69
N PRO A 37 5.02 -14.12 2.82
CA PRO A 37 4.11 -13.70 1.78
C PRO A 37 4.17 -14.64 0.58
N PHE A 38 3.61 -15.85 0.74
CA PHE A 38 3.66 -16.89 -0.30
C PHE A 38 2.62 -16.70 -1.40
N MET A 39 1.48 -16.05 -1.08
CA MET A 39 0.43 -15.78 -2.05
C MET A 39 0.62 -14.46 -2.78
N PRO A 40 0.22 -14.36 -4.06
CA PRO A 40 0.29 -13.10 -4.81
C PRO A 40 -0.73 -12.08 -4.30
N ILE A 41 -0.40 -10.80 -4.46
CA ILE A 41 -1.38 -9.72 -4.39
C ILE A 41 -2.22 -9.78 -5.66
N THR A 42 -3.53 -9.82 -5.51
CA THR A 42 -4.49 -9.95 -6.61
C THR A 42 -5.14 -8.64 -7.01
N SER A 43 -5.29 -7.71 -6.07
CA SER A 43 -5.67 -6.34 -6.39
C SER A 43 -5.11 -5.35 -5.37
N ILE A 44 -4.97 -4.11 -5.82
CA ILE A 44 -4.68 -2.95 -4.98
C ILE A 44 -5.67 -1.86 -5.35
N THR A 45 -6.37 -1.32 -4.37
CA THR A 45 -7.24 -0.17 -4.54
C THR A 45 -6.64 1.03 -3.83
N LEU A 46 -6.62 2.18 -4.51
CA LEU A 46 -6.10 3.44 -3.97
C LEU A 46 -7.13 4.55 -4.12
N TYR A 47 -7.22 5.40 -3.10
CA TYR A 47 -7.85 6.71 -3.22
C TYR A 47 -6.78 7.79 -3.11
N LEU A 48 -6.63 8.58 -4.17
CA LEU A 48 -5.67 9.69 -4.26
C LEU A 48 -6.38 10.98 -3.88
N GLN A 49 -6.15 11.47 -2.67
CA GLN A 49 -6.86 12.62 -2.11
C GLN A 49 -6.63 13.91 -2.93
N TRP A 50 -5.42 14.13 -3.46
CA TRP A 50 -5.08 15.35 -4.20
C TRP A 50 -5.73 15.46 -5.59
N SER A 51 -6.15 14.34 -6.17
CA SER A 51 -6.85 14.28 -7.47
C SER A 51 -8.29 13.76 -7.36
N GLU A 52 -8.72 13.40 -6.15
CA GLU A 52 -10.05 12.81 -5.84
C GLU A 52 -10.36 11.57 -6.69
N GLN A 53 -9.33 10.78 -7.02
CA GLN A 53 -9.47 9.59 -7.86
C GLN A 53 -9.41 8.31 -7.04
N LEU A 54 -10.36 7.42 -7.30
CA LEU A 54 -10.29 6.03 -6.86
C LEU A 54 -9.72 5.20 -8.02
N ILE A 55 -8.64 4.47 -7.75
CA ILE A 55 -7.95 3.65 -8.74
C ILE A 55 -7.92 2.21 -8.21
N THR A 56 -8.32 1.27 -9.06
CA THR A 56 -8.17 -0.17 -8.76
C THR A 56 -7.30 -0.82 -9.82
N ILE A 57 -6.28 -1.57 -9.38
CA ILE A 57 -5.39 -2.36 -10.22
C ILE A 57 -5.56 -3.81 -9.80
N ALA A 58 -5.87 -4.70 -10.72
CA ALA A 58 -6.08 -6.12 -10.40
C ALA A 58 -5.48 -7.04 -11.46
N VAL A 59 -5.21 -8.28 -11.07
CA VAL A 59 -4.90 -9.38 -12.00
C VAL A 59 -6.15 -10.19 -12.27
N PRO A 60 -6.27 -10.84 -13.44
CA PRO A 60 -7.42 -11.69 -13.74
C PRO A 60 -7.56 -12.82 -12.71
N PRO A 61 -8.78 -13.15 -12.25
CA PRO A 61 -9.01 -14.38 -11.52
C PRO A 61 -8.69 -15.58 -12.40
N LYS A 62 -8.29 -16.71 -11.79
CA LYS A 62 -7.88 -17.93 -12.50
C LYS A 62 -8.94 -18.50 -13.46
N THR A 63 -10.17 -18.05 -13.33
CA THR A 63 -11.33 -18.51 -14.12
C THR A 63 -11.57 -17.69 -15.38
N LEU A 64 -10.90 -16.55 -15.55
CA LEU A 64 -11.06 -15.65 -16.68
C LEU A 64 -9.73 -15.45 -17.41
N THR A 65 -9.81 -15.24 -18.71
CA THR A 65 -8.69 -14.70 -19.49
C THR A 65 -8.49 -13.22 -19.21
N LEU A 66 -7.37 -12.68 -19.62
CA LEU A 66 -7.08 -11.23 -19.49
C LEU A 66 -8.15 -10.39 -20.22
N GLU A 67 -8.51 -10.79 -21.45
CA GLU A 67 -9.52 -10.09 -22.27
C GLU A 67 -10.91 -10.12 -21.62
N GLU A 68 -11.33 -11.26 -21.11
CA GLU A 68 -12.62 -11.40 -20.40
C GLU A 68 -12.65 -10.57 -19.12
N ALA A 69 -11.55 -10.55 -18.36
CA ALA A 69 -11.45 -9.74 -17.15
C ALA A 69 -11.46 -8.24 -17.48
N GLN A 70 -10.76 -7.81 -18.53
CA GLN A 70 -10.78 -6.41 -18.99
C GLN A 70 -12.17 -5.99 -19.49
N ASP A 71 -12.87 -6.86 -20.25
CA ASP A 71 -14.23 -6.58 -20.70
C ASP A 71 -15.23 -6.47 -19.53
N SER A 72 -15.04 -7.25 -18.48
CA SER A 72 -15.90 -7.23 -17.30
C SER A 72 -15.84 -5.92 -16.51
N VAL A 73 -14.76 -5.16 -16.62
CA VAL A 73 -14.56 -3.89 -15.89
C VAL A 73 -14.61 -2.65 -16.79
N LYS A 74 -14.91 -2.79 -18.07
CA LYS A 74 -14.88 -1.69 -19.04
C LYS A 74 -15.79 -0.50 -18.70
N ASP A 75 -16.85 -0.73 -17.92
CA ASP A 75 -17.80 0.29 -17.49
C ASP A 75 -17.41 0.94 -16.15
N PHE A 76 -16.29 0.52 -15.56
CA PHE A 76 -15.75 1.08 -14.32
C PHE A 76 -14.53 1.97 -14.63
N ASP A 77 -14.71 3.27 -14.44
CA ASP A 77 -13.61 4.22 -14.59
C ASP A 77 -12.46 3.91 -13.61
N ASN A 78 -11.22 4.16 -14.07
CA ASN A 78 -10.02 3.96 -13.25
C ASN A 78 -9.82 2.54 -12.68
N THR A 79 -10.37 1.52 -13.35
CA THR A 79 -10.14 0.11 -13.02
C THR A 79 -9.29 -0.53 -14.10
N TYR A 80 -8.13 -1.04 -13.70
CA TYR A 80 -7.11 -1.54 -14.63
C TYR A 80 -6.83 -3.02 -14.35
N ILE A 81 -7.08 -3.88 -15.34
CA ILE A 81 -6.69 -5.29 -15.26
C ILE A 81 -5.37 -5.46 -15.99
N VAL A 82 -4.36 -5.91 -15.26
CA VAL A 82 -3.01 -6.21 -15.75
C VAL A 82 -2.76 -7.72 -15.75
N GLU A 83 -1.83 -8.19 -16.58
CA GLU A 83 -1.63 -9.62 -16.81
C GLU A 83 -1.01 -10.34 -15.61
N THR A 84 -0.10 -9.67 -14.87
CA THR A 84 0.71 -10.29 -13.83
C THR A 84 0.79 -9.44 -12.57
N GLU A 85 1.09 -10.09 -11.44
CA GLU A 85 1.39 -9.39 -10.20
C GLU A 85 2.59 -8.43 -10.34
N ALA A 86 3.57 -8.75 -11.18
CA ALA A 86 4.69 -7.85 -11.42
C ALA A 86 4.22 -6.52 -12.00
N GLN A 87 3.38 -6.56 -13.03
CA GLN A 87 2.78 -5.36 -13.62
C GLN A 87 1.87 -4.62 -12.63
N LEU A 88 1.13 -5.34 -11.80
CA LEU A 88 0.31 -4.74 -10.74
C LEU A 88 1.17 -3.94 -9.76
N LEU A 89 2.26 -4.53 -9.29
CA LEU A 89 3.19 -3.87 -8.36
C LEU A 89 3.93 -2.69 -9.00
N GLU A 90 4.36 -2.82 -10.26
CA GLU A 90 4.98 -1.72 -11.01
C GLU A 90 4.02 -0.55 -11.20
N THR A 91 2.76 -0.83 -11.58
CA THR A 91 1.72 0.18 -11.73
C THR A 91 1.42 0.87 -10.41
N PHE A 92 1.27 0.09 -9.33
CA PHE A 92 1.09 0.63 -7.97
C PHE A 92 2.21 1.59 -7.59
N LEU A 93 3.48 1.19 -7.78
CA LEU A 93 4.62 2.04 -7.48
C LEU A 93 4.63 3.34 -8.28
N GLY A 94 4.17 3.31 -9.54
CA GLY A 94 4.00 4.52 -10.34
C GLY A 94 2.87 5.42 -9.84
N VAL A 95 1.74 4.85 -9.42
CA VAL A 95 0.59 5.63 -8.91
C VAL A 95 0.93 6.36 -7.61
N ILE A 96 1.73 5.75 -6.73
CA ILE A 96 2.12 6.37 -5.45
C ILE A 96 3.35 7.27 -5.54
N GLU A 97 3.95 7.48 -6.72
CA GLU A 97 5.21 8.22 -6.85
C GLU A 97 5.13 9.59 -6.19
N ASP A 98 4.05 10.33 -6.42
CA ASP A 98 3.82 11.68 -5.89
C ASP A 98 3.19 11.71 -4.48
N ALA A 99 2.94 10.56 -3.85
CA ALA A 99 2.33 10.53 -2.53
C ALA A 99 3.34 10.88 -1.43
N ASP A 100 3.01 11.85 -0.59
CA ASP A 100 3.76 12.19 0.62
C ASP A 100 3.40 11.26 1.78
N VAL A 101 2.13 10.86 1.82
CA VAL A 101 1.54 10.05 2.90
C VAL A 101 0.85 8.82 2.30
N LEU A 102 1.13 7.65 2.86
CA LEU A 102 0.35 6.44 2.65
C LEU A 102 -0.49 6.14 3.89
N SER A 103 -1.75 5.80 3.70
CA SER A 103 -2.66 5.43 4.77
C SER A 103 -3.49 4.21 4.38
N GLY A 104 -3.96 3.47 5.38
CA GLY A 104 -4.83 2.32 5.20
C GLY A 104 -5.30 1.80 6.55
N TRP A 105 -6.28 0.91 6.55
CA TRP A 105 -6.79 0.28 7.77
C TRP A 105 -5.94 -0.91 8.17
N ASN A 106 -5.31 -0.88 9.36
CA ASN A 106 -4.38 -1.91 9.83
C ASN A 106 -3.15 -2.09 8.92
N SER A 107 -2.83 -1.09 8.14
CA SER A 107 -1.82 -1.16 7.08
C SER A 107 -0.38 -1.31 7.62
N GLU A 108 -0.11 -0.91 8.87
CA GLU A 108 1.18 -1.18 9.52
C GLU A 108 1.39 -2.67 9.79
N GLY A 109 0.31 -3.38 10.14
CA GLY A 109 0.38 -4.79 10.46
C GLY A 109 0.27 -5.71 9.26
N TYR A 110 -0.26 -5.26 8.13
CA TYR A 110 -0.49 -6.11 6.97
C TYR A 110 -0.05 -5.51 5.64
N ASP A 111 -0.71 -4.45 5.14
CA ASP A 111 -0.54 -3.98 3.76
C ASP A 111 0.89 -3.54 3.45
N ILE A 112 1.48 -2.70 4.29
CA ILE A 112 2.86 -2.21 4.09
C ILE A 112 3.87 -3.35 4.10
N PRO A 113 3.96 -4.18 5.16
CA PRO A 113 4.97 -5.23 5.18
C PRO A 113 4.72 -6.32 4.12
N TYR A 114 3.46 -6.60 3.78
CA TYR A 114 3.13 -7.54 2.72
C TYR A 114 3.58 -7.02 1.36
N THR A 115 3.19 -5.80 1.01
CA THR A 115 3.52 -5.16 -0.27
C THR A 115 5.04 -5.02 -0.45
N VAL A 116 5.76 -4.50 0.56
CA VAL A 116 7.24 -4.40 0.49
C VAL A 116 7.87 -5.78 0.26
N SER A 117 7.41 -6.80 0.98
CA SER A 117 7.95 -8.16 0.85
C SER A 117 7.62 -8.77 -0.53
N ARG A 118 6.42 -8.51 -1.07
CA ARG A 118 6.05 -8.96 -2.44
C ARG A 118 6.87 -8.24 -3.51
N ILE A 119 7.04 -6.92 -3.41
CA ILE A 119 7.91 -6.18 -4.33
C ILE A 119 9.32 -6.76 -4.35
N GLN A 120 9.92 -7.01 -3.18
CA GLN A 120 11.25 -7.59 -3.07
C GLN A 120 11.35 -9.00 -3.65
N LYS A 121 10.26 -9.77 -3.62
CA LYS A 121 10.20 -11.15 -4.11
C LYS A 121 9.90 -11.24 -5.60
N VAL A 122 8.99 -10.40 -6.10
CA VAL A 122 8.44 -10.48 -7.47
C VAL A 122 9.21 -9.59 -8.44
N LEU A 123 9.57 -8.39 -8.00
CA LEU A 123 10.39 -7.44 -8.77
C LEU A 123 11.85 -7.53 -8.30
N SER A 124 12.25 -6.62 -7.41
CA SER A 124 13.59 -6.63 -6.83
C SER A 124 13.64 -5.87 -5.49
N LYS A 125 14.78 -6.03 -4.77
CA LYS A 125 15.05 -5.19 -3.60
C LYS A 125 15.20 -3.71 -3.96
N ASP A 126 15.73 -3.42 -5.14
CA ASP A 126 15.91 -2.04 -5.59
C ASP A 126 14.55 -1.40 -5.92
N ASP A 127 13.60 -2.13 -6.50
CA ASP A 127 12.25 -1.61 -6.75
C ASP A 127 11.51 -1.29 -5.45
N SER A 128 11.79 -2.01 -4.36
CA SER A 128 11.18 -1.67 -3.06
C SER A 128 11.57 -0.29 -2.53
N ARG A 129 12.64 0.34 -3.05
CA ARG A 129 13.03 1.72 -2.73
C ARG A 129 11.99 2.74 -3.19
N LYS A 130 11.20 2.42 -4.22
CA LYS A 130 10.12 3.27 -4.73
C LYS A 130 8.95 3.41 -3.72
N MET A 131 8.88 2.53 -2.73
CA MET A 131 7.98 2.72 -1.57
C MET A 131 8.40 3.91 -0.69
N CYS A 132 9.65 4.33 -0.78
CA CYS A 132 10.22 5.46 -0.05
C CYS A 132 10.42 6.67 -0.98
N LEU A 133 10.64 7.86 -0.40
CA LEU A 133 11.12 9.00 -1.15
C LEU A 133 12.65 8.94 -1.29
N TRP A 134 13.19 9.73 -2.25
CA TRP A 134 14.62 9.92 -2.49
C TRP A 134 15.40 8.62 -2.77
N ASN A 135 14.72 7.60 -3.28
CA ASN A 135 15.30 6.29 -3.60
C ASN A 135 16.03 5.60 -2.41
N LEU A 136 15.53 5.86 -1.18
CA LEU A 136 16.05 5.22 0.03
C LEU A 136 15.38 3.86 0.27
N PRO A 137 16.09 2.87 0.83
CA PRO A 137 15.48 1.57 1.09
C PRO A 137 14.48 1.65 2.27
N PRO A 138 13.35 0.92 2.20
CA PRO A 138 12.48 0.76 3.34
C PRO A 138 13.23 0.08 4.50
N ARG A 139 13.10 0.64 5.71
CA ARG A 139 13.81 0.15 6.89
C ARG A 139 12.92 -0.81 7.68
N LYS A 140 13.35 -2.07 7.73
CA LYS A 140 12.66 -3.11 8.50
C LYS A 140 12.64 -2.77 9.99
N ARG A 141 11.47 -2.82 10.60
CA ARG A 141 11.24 -2.57 12.02
C ARG A 141 10.44 -3.72 12.64
N LYS A 142 10.81 -4.13 13.84
CA LYS A 142 10.05 -5.08 14.64
C LYS A 142 9.19 -4.32 15.65
N PHE A 143 8.00 -4.81 15.89
CA PHE A 143 7.11 -4.29 16.91
C PHE A 143 6.34 -5.44 17.58
N GLU A 144 5.91 -5.23 18.80
CA GLU A 144 5.12 -6.20 19.53
C GLU A 144 3.62 -5.91 19.38
N ARG A 145 2.85 -6.95 19.02
CA ARG A 145 1.40 -6.86 18.92
C ARG A 145 0.76 -8.11 19.51
N PHE A 146 -0.12 -7.91 20.50
CA PHE A 146 -0.78 -9.02 21.21
C PHE A 146 0.18 -10.11 21.72
N GLY A 147 1.37 -9.71 22.20
CA GLY A 147 2.39 -10.63 22.71
C GLY A 147 3.19 -11.37 21.63
N ASN A 148 2.98 -11.03 20.35
CA ASN A 148 3.76 -11.57 19.23
C ASN A 148 4.67 -10.51 18.62
N GLU A 149 5.88 -10.91 18.25
CA GLU A 149 6.78 -10.07 17.47
C GLU A 149 6.31 -10.04 16.01
N GLU A 150 5.97 -8.86 15.51
CA GLU A 150 5.59 -8.60 14.13
C GLU A 150 6.63 -7.73 13.45
N VAL A 151 6.60 -7.72 12.13
CA VAL A 151 7.53 -6.97 11.30
C VAL A 151 6.75 -6.01 10.42
N THR A 152 7.22 -4.77 10.37
CA THR A 152 6.77 -3.76 9.41
C THR A 152 7.98 -3.04 8.80
N TYR A 153 7.71 -2.01 7.99
CA TYR A 153 8.75 -1.20 7.37
C TYR A 153 8.46 0.29 7.57
N ASP A 154 9.48 1.03 8.01
CA ASP A 154 9.45 2.49 7.95
C ASP A 154 9.76 2.91 6.51
N LEU A 155 8.88 3.69 5.91
CA LEU A 155 9.03 4.25 4.57
C LEU A 155 9.77 5.58 4.67
N ILE A 156 11.07 5.56 4.37
CA ILE A 156 11.93 6.74 4.57
C ILE A 156 11.51 7.88 3.65
N GLY A 157 11.27 9.05 4.25
CA GLY A 157 10.81 10.26 3.55
C GLY A 157 9.31 10.32 3.28
N ARG A 158 8.62 9.19 3.23
CA ARG A 158 7.17 9.11 3.09
C ARG A 158 6.54 8.77 4.43
N VAL A 159 5.51 9.50 4.81
CA VAL A 159 4.79 9.24 6.06
C VAL A 159 3.84 8.07 5.87
N HIS A 160 3.85 7.12 6.81
CA HIS A 160 2.83 6.07 6.89
C HIS A 160 1.94 6.33 8.10
N LEU A 161 0.62 6.43 7.87
CA LEU A 161 -0.40 6.62 8.90
C LEU A 161 -1.39 5.46 8.86
N ASP A 162 -1.27 4.55 9.83
CA ASP A 162 -2.27 3.49 10.02
C ASP A 162 -3.55 4.09 10.60
N TYR A 163 -4.62 4.11 9.78
CA TYR A 163 -5.90 4.72 10.16
C TYR A 163 -6.57 4.01 11.33
N MET A 164 -6.39 2.69 11.48
CA MET A 164 -6.90 1.97 12.65
C MET A 164 -6.23 2.44 13.95
N GLN A 165 -4.93 2.75 13.92
CA GLN A 165 -4.24 3.27 15.10
C GLN A 165 -4.67 4.70 15.43
N LEU A 166 -4.85 5.55 14.41
CA LEU A 166 -5.41 6.89 14.60
C LEU A 166 -6.82 6.82 15.18
N TYR A 167 -7.67 5.97 14.64
CA TYR A 167 -9.03 5.75 15.15
C TYR A 167 -9.01 5.36 16.62
N ARG A 168 -8.21 4.37 17.01
CA ARG A 168 -8.07 3.94 18.41
C ARG A 168 -7.55 5.03 19.34
N LYS A 169 -6.67 5.88 18.86
CA LYS A 169 -6.08 6.97 19.66
C LYS A 169 -7.05 8.11 19.92
N TYR A 170 -7.90 8.43 18.95
CA TYR A 170 -8.76 9.63 18.99
C TYR A 170 -10.23 9.31 19.24
N THR A 171 -10.66 8.06 19.11
CA THR A 171 -12.01 7.65 19.47
C THR A 171 -12.02 7.16 20.93
N TYR A 172 -12.33 8.07 21.83
CA TYR A 172 -12.59 7.72 23.24
C TYR A 172 -13.98 7.10 23.33
N GLU A 173 -14.10 5.81 23.19
CA GLU A 173 -15.18 5.10 23.82
C GLU A 173 -14.71 4.72 25.22
N GLU A 174 -15.30 5.34 26.24
CA GLU A 174 -15.19 4.84 27.63
C GLU A 174 -15.68 3.37 27.62
N ARG A 175 -14.76 2.47 27.94
CA ARG A 175 -15.09 1.08 28.22
C ARG A 175 -15.36 0.89 29.70
#